data_bb9cc10c5e2faa89a9de193e3f360d76
#
_entry.id   bb9cc10c5e2faa89a9de193e3f360d76
#
_cell.length_a   1.000
_cell.length_b   1.000
_cell.length_c   1.000
_cell.angle_alpha   90.00
_cell.angle_beta   90.00
_cell.angle_gamma   90.00
#
_symmetry.space_group_name_H-M   'P 1'
#
loop_
_entity.id
_entity.type
_entity.pdbx_description
1 polymer ?
#
loop_
_entity_poly.entity_id
_entity_poly.type
_entity_poly.pdbx_seq_one_letter_code
_entity_poly.pdbx_strand_id
1 'polypeptide(L)'
;MKDNAPFSFRLSWIVSLMLLIGNVMAQAVIQSNTITYGNNPTGYSNGYIVLGGAYLAFQDMNTVSMFQTVRVNQGGALYYINNNLKGFSISSNHNWFVNFVFQNDGTIVVDDRLSTSAGSWKINDGSFTNTGNIMFTSSQGDTFDISATSVTNTGIIYSKGTNAARPQQLKIGNNANNWYNTGTICLANTTFDLQKSIQGVGCVSVGANSVFNIHDINLQQQSIYLSDPTSVVAVSNGQNMPVSGFGNGNGFLFPLFPIKSFNYDYLTGIVTFTVGYLGLQSFTIPIGKGYNQTLFEIVPDNYIQGNHYKNSFFIYKGSPPQAQPSICQPCVEIPLYTFKVPDAYETTNELGFSETISFYSTYNSDNLPLIGTTTFYTPPPVYTVTRSDNTTTETEIVSRVVAVDVNGSPVTYYTTIIVRPTQPSVVTTTITTTFSDGRESTITTVETANNTMSNPTSISSQPSNMNSNNMTSSAIDDGKDRTTVVTNADGSVQTEV
;
A
#
# COMPACT_ATOMS: atom_id res chain seq x y z
N MET A 1 -55.09 -24.55 -45.54
CA MET A 1 -54.95 -23.34 -44.74
C MET A 1 -53.54 -23.28 -44.21
N LYS A 2 -52.71 -22.36 -44.70
CA LYS A 2 -51.37 -22.13 -44.21
C LYS A 2 -51.46 -20.99 -43.20
N ASP A 3 -51.20 -21.30 -41.94
CA ASP A 3 -51.15 -20.30 -40.89
C ASP A 3 -49.89 -19.45 -41.04
N ASN A 4 -50.06 -18.23 -41.51
CA ASN A 4 -49.05 -17.19 -41.45
C ASN A 4 -49.02 -16.62 -40.03
N ALA A 5 -48.15 -17.17 -39.15
CA ALA A 5 -47.89 -16.52 -37.87
C ALA A 5 -47.21 -15.14 -38.11
N PRO A 6 -47.69 -14.08 -37.47
CA PRO A 6 -47.24 -12.73 -37.79
C PRO A 6 -45.78 -12.50 -37.46
N PHE A 7 -45.06 -12.00 -38.44
CA PHE A 7 -43.61 -11.65 -38.40
C PHE A 7 -43.24 -10.69 -37.26
N SER A 8 -44.21 -10.00 -36.68
CA SER A 8 -44.07 -9.08 -35.55
C SER A 8 -43.62 -9.73 -34.24
N PHE A 9 -43.97 -11.03 -34.04
CA PHE A 9 -43.58 -11.72 -32.78
C PHE A 9 -42.11 -12.07 -32.74
N ARG A 10 -41.47 -12.32 -33.88
CA ARG A 10 -40.05 -12.63 -33.97
C ARG A 10 -39.13 -11.40 -33.80
N LEU A 11 -39.58 -10.24 -34.29
CA LEU A 11 -38.84 -8.99 -34.21
C LEU A 11 -38.76 -8.47 -32.76
N SER A 12 -39.84 -8.59 -31.98
CA SER A 12 -39.91 -8.22 -30.58
C SER A 12 -38.92 -9.04 -29.72
N TRP A 13 -38.80 -10.34 -29.99
CA TRP A 13 -37.83 -11.19 -29.28
C TRP A 13 -36.37 -10.85 -29.59
N ILE A 14 -36.09 -10.52 -30.85
CA ILE A 14 -34.74 -10.14 -31.28
C ILE A 14 -34.37 -8.77 -30.68
N VAL A 15 -35.28 -7.82 -30.66
CA VAL A 15 -35.05 -6.50 -30.04
C VAL A 15 -34.92 -6.62 -28.52
N SER A 16 -35.72 -7.44 -27.86
CA SER A 16 -35.59 -7.70 -26.41
C SER A 16 -34.30 -8.43 -26.08
N LEU A 17 -33.90 -9.39 -26.94
CA LEU A 17 -32.63 -10.08 -26.77
C LEU A 17 -31.43 -9.15 -27.01
N MET A 18 -31.50 -8.26 -28.02
CA MET A 18 -30.44 -7.25 -28.25
C MET A 18 -30.39 -6.19 -27.13
N LEU A 19 -31.50 -5.78 -26.55
CA LEU A 19 -31.55 -4.90 -25.39
C LEU A 19 -31.00 -5.60 -24.12
N LEU A 20 -31.30 -6.89 -23.96
CA LEU A 20 -30.74 -7.69 -22.87
C LEU A 20 -29.22 -7.86 -23.01
N ILE A 21 -28.72 -8.14 -24.21
CA ILE A 21 -27.30 -8.26 -24.52
C ILE A 21 -26.59 -6.90 -24.38
N GLY A 22 -27.24 -5.80 -24.82
CA GLY A 22 -26.72 -4.44 -24.69
C GLY A 22 -26.52 -4.00 -23.24
N ASN A 23 -27.41 -4.38 -22.34
CA ASN A 23 -27.27 -4.09 -20.91
C ASN A 23 -26.23 -4.96 -20.19
N VAL A 24 -25.91 -6.14 -20.74
CA VAL A 24 -24.89 -7.05 -20.17
C VAL A 24 -23.45 -6.60 -20.50
N MET A 25 -23.28 -5.67 -21.47
CA MET A 25 -21.99 -5.28 -22.01
C MET A 25 -21.48 -3.91 -21.53
N ALA A 26 -22.24 -3.19 -20.70
CA ALA A 26 -21.82 -1.88 -20.22
C ALA A 26 -20.65 -2.02 -19.22
N GLN A 27 -19.45 -1.57 -19.64
CA GLN A 27 -18.28 -1.47 -18.78
C GLN A 27 -18.39 -0.20 -17.92
N ALA A 28 -17.90 -0.27 -16.68
CA ALA A 28 -17.79 0.91 -15.84
C ALA A 28 -16.67 1.81 -16.35
N VAL A 29 -16.95 3.08 -16.60
CA VAL A 29 -15.94 4.08 -16.98
C VAL A 29 -15.65 4.96 -15.78
N ILE A 30 -14.43 4.90 -15.31
CA ILE A 30 -13.94 5.62 -14.13
C ILE A 30 -13.31 6.93 -14.60
N GLN A 31 -14.02 8.05 -14.39
CA GLN A 31 -13.61 9.39 -14.81
C GLN A 31 -13.09 10.25 -13.66
N SER A 32 -13.32 9.82 -12.44
CA SER A 32 -12.86 10.47 -11.21
C SER A 32 -12.34 9.44 -10.22
N ASN A 33 -11.61 9.90 -9.23
CA ASN A 33 -11.06 9.05 -8.18
C ASN A 33 -12.16 8.28 -7.47
N THR A 34 -12.09 6.96 -7.53
CA THR A 34 -13.13 6.06 -6.99
C THR A 34 -12.47 5.03 -6.07
N ILE A 35 -13.03 4.89 -4.88
CA ILE A 35 -12.61 3.87 -3.90
C ILE A 35 -13.79 2.94 -3.66
N THR A 36 -13.54 1.65 -3.68
CA THR A 36 -14.53 0.61 -3.44
C THR A 36 -14.07 -0.29 -2.30
N TYR A 37 -14.94 -0.51 -1.33
CA TYR A 37 -14.68 -1.31 -0.13
C TYR A 37 -15.54 -2.56 -0.10
N GLY A 38 -15.05 -3.59 0.60
CA GLY A 38 -15.82 -4.78 0.93
C GLY A 38 -15.79 -5.88 -0.13
N ASN A 39 -16.53 -6.96 0.12
CA ASN A 39 -16.51 -8.15 -0.71
C ASN A 39 -17.32 -7.96 -1.99
N ASN A 40 -16.69 -8.25 -3.13
CA ASN A 40 -17.29 -8.42 -4.45
C ASN A 40 -18.07 -7.20 -4.97
N PRO A 41 -17.41 -6.25 -5.61
CA PRO A 41 -18.04 -5.05 -6.13
C PRO A 41 -18.97 -5.41 -7.29
N THR A 42 -20.28 -5.41 -7.06
CA THR A 42 -21.30 -5.76 -8.06
C THR A 42 -21.32 -4.83 -9.28
N GLY A 43 -20.80 -3.61 -9.14
CA GLY A 43 -20.77 -2.61 -10.22
C GLY A 43 -19.70 -2.83 -11.30
N TYR A 44 -18.75 -3.76 -11.09
CA TYR A 44 -17.60 -3.96 -11.99
C TYR A 44 -17.58 -5.34 -12.65
N SER A 45 -18.66 -6.09 -12.54
CA SER A 45 -18.78 -7.45 -13.08
C SER A 45 -18.60 -7.54 -14.60
N ASN A 46 -18.82 -6.45 -15.34
CA ASN A 46 -18.66 -6.38 -16.79
C ASN A 46 -17.31 -5.76 -17.23
N GLY A 47 -16.39 -5.57 -16.29
CA GLY A 47 -15.14 -4.90 -16.55
C GLY A 47 -15.19 -3.38 -16.32
N TYR A 48 -14.03 -2.75 -16.41
CA TYR A 48 -13.89 -1.31 -16.17
C TYR A 48 -12.76 -0.70 -16.98
N ILE A 49 -12.90 0.60 -17.23
CA ILE A 49 -11.91 1.44 -17.91
C ILE A 49 -11.58 2.61 -16.99
N VAL A 50 -10.33 2.73 -16.57
CA VAL A 50 -9.85 3.87 -15.78
C VAL A 50 -9.24 4.89 -16.73
N LEU A 51 -9.81 6.09 -16.78
CA LEU A 51 -9.34 7.17 -17.66
C LEU A 51 -8.11 7.89 -17.06
N GLY A 52 -7.38 8.60 -17.92
CA GLY A 52 -6.27 9.43 -17.49
C GLY A 52 -6.72 10.51 -16.49
N GLY A 53 -5.94 10.71 -15.42
CA GLY A 53 -6.26 11.63 -14.34
C GLY A 53 -7.19 11.08 -13.27
N ALA A 54 -7.73 9.85 -13.44
CA ALA A 54 -8.55 9.17 -12.45
C ALA A 54 -7.85 7.92 -11.89
N TYR A 55 -8.33 7.46 -10.74
CA TYR A 55 -7.96 6.14 -10.23
C TYR A 55 -9.18 5.35 -9.75
N LEU A 56 -9.04 4.02 -9.80
CA LEU A 56 -9.92 3.07 -9.13
C LEU A 56 -9.12 2.32 -8.07
N ALA A 57 -9.56 2.35 -6.83
CA ALA A 57 -8.96 1.58 -5.74
C ALA A 57 -9.96 0.56 -5.20
N PHE A 58 -9.58 -0.71 -5.24
CA PHE A 58 -10.23 -1.80 -4.54
C PHE A 58 -9.52 -1.99 -3.21
N GLN A 59 -10.19 -1.66 -2.13
CA GLN A 59 -9.61 -1.69 -0.81
C GLN A 59 -10.28 -2.74 0.07
N ASP A 60 -9.45 -3.55 0.75
CA ASP A 60 -9.88 -4.53 1.74
C ASP A 60 -10.88 -5.57 1.21
N MET A 61 -10.73 -5.90 -0.07
CA MET A 61 -11.52 -6.92 -0.72
C MET A 61 -10.85 -8.28 -0.63
N ASN A 62 -11.46 -9.23 0.06
CA ASN A 62 -10.94 -10.59 0.15
C ASN A 62 -10.96 -11.31 -1.21
N THR A 63 -11.91 -10.96 -2.08
CA THR A 63 -12.04 -11.57 -3.39
C THR A 63 -12.48 -10.54 -4.42
N VAL A 64 -11.77 -10.47 -5.54
CA VAL A 64 -12.16 -9.65 -6.70
C VAL A 64 -12.17 -10.53 -7.93
N SER A 65 -13.33 -10.62 -8.59
CA SER A 65 -13.45 -11.27 -9.88
C SER A 65 -13.41 -10.22 -10.99
N MET A 66 -12.42 -10.34 -11.88
CA MET A 66 -12.31 -9.49 -13.07
C MET A 66 -13.00 -10.18 -14.25
N PHE A 67 -13.97 -9.50 -14.85
CA PHE A 67 -14.69 -10.03 -15.99
C PHE A 67 -14.43 -9.17 -17.24
N GLN A 68 -14.45 -9.78 -18.41
CA GLN A 68 -14.40 -9.17 -19.74
C GLN A 68 -13.21 -8.26 -20.00
N THR A 69 -13.22 -7.00 -19.52
CA THR A 69 -12.18 -6.03 -19.85
C THR A 69 -11.73 -5.25 -18.62
N VAL A 70 -10.43 -5.21 -18.41
CA VAL A 70 -9.76 -4.30 -17.48
C VAL A 70 -8.83 -3.42 -18.31
N ARG A 71 -9.09 -2.12 -18.33
CA ARG A 71 -8.25 -1.17 -19.04
C ARG A 71 -7.87 0.01 -18.15
N VAL A 72 -6.58 0.30 -18.10
CA VAL A 72 -6.04 1.49 -17.41
C VAL A 72 -5.36 2.34 -18.46
N ASN A 73 -5.94 3.49 -18.78
CA ASN A 73 -5.39 4.39 -19.78
C ASN A 73 -4.16 5.15 -19.24
N GLN A 74 -3.37 5.70 -20.11
CA GLN A 74 -2.22 6.54 -19.76
C GLN A 74 -2.62 7.66 -18.79
N GLY A 75 -1.90 7.80 -17.69
CA GLY A 75 -2.20 8.74 -16.60
C GLY A 75 -3.32 8.30 -15.67
N GLY A 76 -3.96 7.15 -15.91
CA GLY A 76 -4.88 6.50 -14.98
C GLY A 76 -4.17 5.55 -14.03
N ALA A 77 -4.82 5.20 -12.91
CA ALA A 77 -4.26 4.24 -11.96
C ALA A 77 -5.30 3.25 -11.42
N LEU A 78 -4.86 2.02 -11.20
CA LEU A 78 -5.65 0.95 -10.60
C LEU A 78 -4.91 0.40 -9.38
N TYR A 79 -5.59 0.38 -8.25
CA TYR A 79 -5.03 -0.09 -6.99
C TYR A 79 -5.86 -1.26 -6.46
N TYR A 80 -5.18 -2.34 -6.09
CA TYR A 80 -5.70 -3.41 -5.27
C TYR A 80 -4.94 -3.37 -3.96
N ILE A 81 -5.61 -3.00 -2.87
CA ILE A 81 -4.97 -2.77 -1.57
C ILE A 81 -5.65 -3.65 -0.54
N ASN A 82 -4.87 -4.44 0.14
CA ASN A 82 -5.33 -5.28 1.22
C ASN A 82 -4.66 -4.88 2.54
N ASN A 83 -5.44 -4.31 3.43
CA ASN A 83 -5.03 -4.01 4.80
C ASN A 83 -5.51 -5.07 5.80
N ASN A 84 -6.21 -6.11 5.32
CA ASN A 84 -6.70 -7.19 6.15
C ASN A 84 -5.58 -8.20 6.45
N LEU A 85 -5.70 -8.88 7.59
CA LEU A 85 -4.79 -9.97 7.96
C LEU A 85 -4.87 -11.17 7.00
N LYS A 86 -5.99 -11.34 6.31
CA LYS A 86 -6.19 -12.43 5.35
C LYS A 86 -5.77 -11.97 3.96
N GLY A 87 -4.93 -12.75 3.28
CA GLY A 87 -4.53 -12.52 1.89
C GLY A 87 -5.73 -12.47 0.93
N PHE A 88 -5.62 -11.68 -0.13
CA PHE A 88 -6.68 -11.53 -1.12
C PHE A 88 -6.64 -12.63 -2.20
N SER A 89 -7.76 -12.80 -2.89
CA SER A 89 -7.86 -13.62 -4.09
C SER A 89 -8.46 -12.79 -5.21
N ILE A 90 -7.65 -12.46 -6.20
CA ILE A 90 -8.06 -11.69 -7.37
C ILE A 90 -7.85 -12.55 -8.61
N SER A 91 -8.89 -12.74 -9.42
CA SER A 91 -8.79 -13.56 -10.62
C SER A 91 -9.62 -13.03 -11.78
N SER A 92 -9.11 -13.24 -13.00
CA SER A 92 -9.95 -13.14 -14.19
C SER A 92 -10.91 -14.32 -14.25
N ASN A 93 -12.18 -14.03 -14.51
CA ASN A 93 -13.19 -15.04 -14.74
C ASN A 93 -13.51 -15.13 -16.24
N HIS A 94 -13.34 -16.33 -16.78
CA HIS A 94 -13.66 -16.61 -18.17
C HIS A 94 -15.18 -16.59 -18.39
N ASN A 95 -15.61 -15.84 -19.39
CA ASN A 95 -16.95 -15.94 -19.92
C ASN A 95 -16.84 -16.60 -21.31
N TRP A 96 -17.55 -17.70 -21.53
CA TRP A 96 -17.53 -18.48 -22.77
C TRP A 96 -17.78 -17.68 -24.05
N PHE A 97 -18.36 -16.48 -23.91
CA PHE A 97 -18.78 -15.63 -25.04
C PHE A 97 -17.87 -14.43 -25.31
N VAL A 98 -16.96 -14.09 -24.36
CA VAL A 98 -16.14 -12.88 -24.49
C VAL A 98 -14.71 -13.17 -24.03
N ASN A 99 -13.73 -12.89 -24.88
CA ASN A 99 -12.33 -12.97 -24.52
C ASN A 99 -12.01 -11.90 -23.45
N PHE A 100 -11.35 -12.33 -22.38
CA PHE A 100 -10.83 -11.42 -21.38
C PHE A 100 -9.71 -10.55 -21.98
N VAL A 101 -9.78 -9.23 -21.73
CA VAL A 101 -8.76 -8.27 -22.16
C VAL A 101 -8.26 -7.50 -20.96
N PHE A 102 -6.98 -7.62 -20.68
CA PHE A 102 -6.30 -6.81 -19.67
C PHE A 102 -5.29 -5.90 -20.38
N GLN A 103 -5.52 -4.60 -20.30
CA GLN A 103 -4.65 -3.59 -20.92
C GLN A 103 -4.27 -2.54 -19.88
N ASN A 104 -2.97 -2.38 -19.66
CA ASN A 104 -2.41 -1.33 -18.83
C ASN A 104 -1.52 -0.40 -19.63
N ASP A 105 -1.96 0.84 -19.81
CA ASP A 105 -1.18 1.94 -20.37
C ASP A 105 -0.81 2.98 -19.28
N GLY A 106 -1.31 2.78 -18.05
CA GLY A 106 -1.13 3.65 -16.89
C GLY A 106 -0.33 2.99 -15.77
N THR A 107 -0.87 3.02 -14.57
CA THR A 107 -0.22 2.47 -13.36
C THR A 107 -1.13 1.46 -12.69
N ILE A 108 -0.60 0.30 -12.32
CA ILE A 108 -1.30 -0.70 -11.51
C ILE A 108 -0.43 -1.03 -10.30
N VAL A 109 -1.04 -1.02 -9.12
CA VAL A 109 -0.41 -1.45 -7.86
C VAL A 109 -1.27 -2.51 -7.20
N VAL A 110 -0.64 -3.62 -6.84
CA VAL A 110 -1.25 -4.68 -6.04
C VAL A 110 -0.45 -4.79 -4.75
N ASP A 111 -1.06 -4.40 -3.64
CA ASP A 111 -0.42 -4.29 -2.34
C ASP A 111 -1.09 -5.21 -1.29
N ASP A 112 -0.37 -6.27 -0.90
CA ASP A 112 -0.78 -7.23 0.14
C ASP A 112 0.28 -7.36 1.25
N ARG A 113 0.98 -6.26 1.57
CA ARG A 113 2.08 -6.29 2.55
C ARG A 113 1.62 -6.52 3.98
N LEU A 114 0.38 -6.17 4.31
CA LEU A 114 -0.16 -6.21 5.67
C LEU A 114 -0.85 -7.53 6.00
N SER A 115 -1.08 -8.41 5.03
CA SER A 115 -1.66 -9.72 5.29
C SER A 115 -0.70 -10.65 6.05
N THR A 116 -1.27 -11.58 6.83
CA THR A 116 -0.55 -12.65 7.52
C THR A 116 -0.65 -14.00 6.82
N SER A 117 -1.38 -14.05 5.70
CA SER A 117 -1.52 -15.24 4.85
C SER A 117 -1.33 -14.86 3.39
N ALA A 118 -0.77 -15.80 2.61
CA ALA A 118 -0.51 -15.56 1.20
C ALA A 118 -1.80 -15.33 0.40
N GLY A 119 -1.74 -14.33 -0.48
CA GLY A 119 -2.77 -14.00 -1.44
C GLY A 119 -2.46 -14.53 -2.84
N SER A 120 -3.36 -14.25 -3.78
CA SER A 120 -3.15 -14.56 -5.19
C SER A 120 -3.80 -13.54 -6.11
N TRP A 121 -3.07 -13.20 -7.18
CA TRP A 121 -3.58 -12.39 -8.28
C TRP A 121 -3.36 -13.16 -9.58
N LYS A 122 -4.44 -13.44 -10.34
CA LYS A 122 -4.37 -14.33 -11.51
C LYS A 122 -5.11 -13.79 -12.71
N ILE A 123 -4.45 -13.85 -13.87
CA ILE A 123 -5.07 -13.73 -15.19
C ILE A 123 -4.93 -15.09 -15.88
N ASN A 124 -6.02 -15.83 -16.02
CA ASN A 124 -5.99 -17.23 -16.44
C ASN A 124 -6.11 -17.42 -17.95
N ASP A 125 -6.69 -16.47 -18.68
CA ASP A 125 -6.90 -16.55 -20.14
C ASP A 125 -7.01 -15.17 -20.79
N GLY A 126 -7.33 -15.13 -22.08
CA GLY A 126 -7.48 -13.90 -22.83
C GLY A 126 -6.16 -13.24 -23.22
N SER A 127 -6.14 -11.92 -23.30
CA SER A 127 -4.96 -11.14 -23.62
C SER A 127 -4.53 -10.24 -22.47
N PHE A 128 -3.23 -10.19 -22.24
CA PHE A 128 -2.58 -9.27 -21.32
C PHE A 128 -1.62 -8.36 -22.10
N THR A 129 -1.81 -7.06 -21.96
CA THR A 129 -0.93 -6.04 -22.56
C THR A 129 -0.54 -5.02 -21.50
N ASN A 130 0.76 -4.80 -21.32
CA ASN A 130 1.30 -3.79 -20.45
C ASN A 130 2.25 -2.87 -21.23
N THR A 131 1.89 -1.59 -21.34
CA THR A 131 2.76 -0.53 -21.85
C THR A 131 3.13 0.49 -20.75
N GLY A 132 2.45 0.41 -19.60
CA GLY A 132 2.66 1.25 -18.43
C GLY A 132 3.48 0.56 -17.35
N ASN A 133 3.12 0.84 -16.10
CA ASN A 133 3.82 0.30 -14.93
C ASN A 133 2.90 -0.59 -14.12
N ILE A 134 3.39 -1.75 -13.71
CA ILE A 134 2.72 -2.65 -12.76
C ILE A 134 3.66 -2.94 -11.60
N MET A 135 3.18 -2.83 -10.38
CA MET A 135 3.90 -3.20 -9.18
C MET A 135 3.09 -4.20 -8.35
N PHE A 136 3.71 -5.33 -8.05
CA PHE A 136 3.21 -6.34 -7.13
C PHE A 136 4.03 -6.30 -5.85
N THR A 137 3.40 -6.16 -4.68
CA THR A 137 4.10 -6.17 -3.40
C THR A 137 3.33 -6.95 -2.35
N SER A 138 4.03 -7.82 -1.61
CA SER A 138 3.46 -8.63 -0.53
C SER A 138 4.50 -9.00 0.52
N SER A 139 4.05 -9.50 1.66
CA SER A 139 4.90 -9.98 2.76
C SER A 139 4.82 -11.49 2.99
N GLN A 140 3.89 -12.21 2.37
CA GLN A 140 3.58 -13.60 2.70
C GLN A 140 3.89 -14.61 1.58
N GLY A 141 4.57 -14.18 0.54
CA GLY A 141 4.90 -15.06 -0.59
C GLY A 141 3.73 -15.28 -1.54
N ASP A 142 3.01 -14.23 -1.83
CA ASP A 142 1.87 -14.23 -2.75
C ASP A 142 2.23 -14.74 -4.14
N THR A 143 1.23 -15.26 -4.84
CA THR A 143 1.37 -15.69 -6.22
C THR A 143 0.74 -14.67 -7.17
N PHE A 144 1.56 -14.10 -8.05
CA PHE A 144 1.16 -13.26 -9.16
C PHE A 144 1.32 -14.04 -10.46
N ASP A 145 0.20 -14.39 -11.08
CA ASP A 145 0.15 -15.32 -12.22
C ASP A 145 -0.53 -14.66 -13.42
N ILE A 146 0.26 -14.38 -14.45
CA ILE A 146 -0.19 -13.84 -15.74
C ILE A 146 -0.16 -14.98 -16.76
N SER A 147 -1.14 -15.88 -16.69
CA SER A 147 -1.28 -17.05 -17.55
C SER A 147 -2.23 -16.81 -18.74
N ALA A 148 -2.32 -15.57 -19.22
CA ALA A 148 -3.09 -15.20 -20.41
C ALA A 148 -2.60 -15.96 -21.66
N THR A 149 -3.50 -16.19 -22.62
CA THR A 149 -3.17 -16.88 -23.89
C THR A 149 -2.27 -16.04 -24.81
N SER A 150 -2.29 -14.72 -24.64
CA SER A 150 -1.36 -13.78 -25.28
C SER A 150 -0.84 -12.80 -24.24
N VAL A 151 0.47 -12.66 -24.15
CA VAL A 151 1.14 -11.76 -23.20
C VAL A 151 2.06 -10.81 -23.95
N THR A 152 1.88 -9.50 -23.77
CA THR A 152 2.74 -8.45 -24.31
C THR A 152 3.14 -7.51 -23.19
N ASN A 153 4.44 -7.33 -22.97
CA ASN A 153 4.98 -6.33 -22.06
C ASN A 153 5.98 -5.42 -22.78
N THR A 154 5.67 -4.14 -22.84
CA THR A 154 6.58 -3.09 -23.34
C THR A 154 6.91 -2.07 -22.26
N GLY A 155 6.23 -2.13 -21.11
CA GLY A 155 6.43 -1.29 -19.94
C GLY A 155 7.25 -1.97 -18.84
N ILE A 156 6.96 -1.64 -17.61
CA ILE A 156 7.65 -2.20 -16.44
C ILE A 156 6.68 -3.09 -15.65
N ILE A 157 7.13 -4.29 -15.30
CA ILE A 157 6.48 -5.16 -14.30
C ILE A 157 7.46 -5.30 -13.15
N TYR A 158 7.13 -4.78 -11.97
CA TYR A 158 7.95 -4.88 -10.77
C TYR A 158 7.29 -5.78 -9.73
N SER A 159 7.93 -6.90 -9.41
CA SER A 159 7.54 -7.80 -8.33
C SER A 159 8.48 -7.64 -7.15
N LYS A 160 7.96 -7.16 -6.00
CA LYS A 160 8.73 -6.83 -4.81
C LYS A 160 8.15 -7.46 -3.56
N GLY A 161 8.72 -8.57 -3.10
CA GLY A 161 8.44 -9.12 -1.77
C GLY A 161 9.09 -8.27 -0.67
N THR A 162 8.43 -8.10 0.47
CA THR A 162 8.97 -7.36 1.62
C THR A 162 9.55 -8.27 2.70
N ASN A 163 9.29 -9.59 2.63
CA ASN A 163 9.77 -10.57 3.60
C ASN A 163 10.72 -11.56 2.91
N ALA A 164 12.02 -11.49 3.23
CA ALA A 164 13.04 -12.33 2.63
C ALA A 164 12.84 -13.83 2.91
N ALA A 165 12.20 -14.21 4.02
CA ALA A 165 11.89 -15.60 4.34
C ALA A 165 10.71 -16.17 3.52
N ARG A 166 9.94 -15.31 2.85
CA ARG A 166 8.75 -15.67 2.06
C ARG A 166 8.75 -14.90 0.73
N PRO A 167 9.61 -15.27 -0.22
CA PRO A 167 9.68 -14.60 -1.51
C PRO A 167 8.38 -14.77 -2.28
N GLN A 168 7.97 -13.71 -2.98
CA GLN A 168 6.83 -13.75 -3.90
C GLN A 168 7.05 -14.75 -5.02
N GLN A 169 5.95 -15.24 -5.57
CA GLN A 169 5.96 -16.10 -6.75
C GLN A 169 5.41 -15.30 -7.95
N LEU A 170 6.25 -15.08 -8.95
CA LEU A 170 5.84 -14.47 -10.21
C LEU A 170 5.81 -15.53 -11.30
N LYS A 171 4.71 -15.60 -12.02
CA LYS A 171 4.54 -16.48 -13.19
C LYS A 171 3.99 -15.66 -14.33
N ILE A 172 4.66 -15.69 -15.49
CA ILE A 172 4.20 -14.95 -16.66
C ILE A 172 4.27 -15.84 -17.88
N GLY A 173 3.20 -15.86 -18.65
CA GLY A 173 3.15 -16.51 -19.96
C GLY A 173 3.14 -18.04 -19.95
N ASN A 174 2.90 -18.71 -18.81
CA ASN A 174 2.94 -20.16 -18.71
C ASN A 174 1.93 -20.84 -19.64
N ASN A 175 0.79 -20.22 -19.90
CA ASN A 175 -0.22 -20.68 -20.85
C ASN A 175 -0.18 -19.93 -22.19
N ALA A 176 0.72 -18.97 -22.36
CA ALA A 176 0.73 -18.12 -23.55
C ALA A 176 1.13 -18.90 -24.81
N ASN A 177 0.35 -18.69 -25.88
CA ASN A 177 0.74 -19.10 -27.23
C ASN A 177 1.79 -18.15 -27.79
N ASN A 178 1.68 -16.85 -27.42
CA ASN A 178 2.62 -15.80 -27.77
C ASN A 178 2.96 -15.01 -26.51
N TRP A 179 4.25 -14.99 -26.16
CA TRP A 179 4.74 -14.09 -25.12
C TRP A 179 5.83 -13.18 -25.67
N TYR A 180 5.55 -11.88 -25.66
CA TYR A 180 6.41 -10.85 -26.21
C TYR A 180 6.81 -9.85 -25.11
N ASN A 181 8.11 -9.66 -24.89
CA ASN A 181 8.64 -8.69 -23.95
C ASN A 181 9.70 -7.81 -24.61
N THR A 182 9.43 -6.50 -24.67
CA THR A 182 10.42 -5.46 -24.98
C THR A 182 10.60 -4.46 -23.85
N GLY A 183 9.85 -4.66 -22.76
CA GLY A 183 9.95 -3.88 -21.53
C GLY A 183 10.93 -4.48 -20.52
N THR A 184 10.78 -4.09 -19.27
CA THR A 184 11.60 -4.60 -18.16
C THR A 184 10.73 -5.32 -17.13
N ILE A 185 11.16 -6.52 -16.71
CA ILE A 185 10.61 -7.26 -15.59
C ILE A 185 11.61 -7.12 -14.44
N CYS A 186 11.19 -6.50 -13.35
CA CYS A 186 11.98 -6.25 -12.16
C CYS A 186 11.62 -7.22 -11.04
N LEU A 187 12.61 -7.81 -10.41
CA LEU A 187 12.43 -8.75 -9.31
C LEU A 187 13.17 -8.23 -8.07
N ALA A 188 12.51 -8.23 -6.92
CA ALA A 188 13.12 -8.05 -5.61
C ALA A 188 12.43 -8.98 -4.63
N ASN A 189 13.18 -9.81 -3.94
CA ASN A 189 12.66 -10.85 -3.05
C ASN A 189 11.53 -11.68 -3.70
N THR A 190 11.79 -12.10 -4.93
CA THR A 190 10.80 -12.75 -5.81
C THR A 190 11.41 -13.95 -6.50
N THR A 191 10.66 -15.06 -6.57
CA THR A 191 10.95 -16.17 -7.47
C THR A 191 10.15 -15.98 -8.73
N PHE A 192 10.82 -15.86 -9.87
CA PHE A 192 10.19 -15.81 -11.18
C PHE A 192 10.39 -17.14 -11.89
N ASP A 193 9.29 -17.86 -12.12
CA ASP A 193 9.30 -19.18 -12.72
C ASP A 193 8.89 -19.09 -14.18
N LEU A 194 9.87 -19.21 -15.08
CA LEU A 194 9.72 -19.06 -16.51
C LEU A 194 9.68 -20.43 -17.18
N GLN A 195 8.53 -20.81 -17.73
CA GLN A 195 8.29 -22.10 -18.36
C GLN A 195 8.13 -22.03 -19.89
N LYS A 196 8.09 -20.85 -20.47
CA LYS A 196 7.88 -20.60 -21.90
C LYS A 196 8.91 -19.63 -22.45
N SER A 197 9.26 -19.78 -23.72
CA SER A 197 10.14 -18.85 -24.42
C SER A 197 9.53 -17.45 -24.51
N ILE A 198 10.37 -16.42 -24.33
CA ILE A 198 10.01 -15.03 -24.49
C ILE A 198 10.54 -14.51 -25.83
N GLN A 199 9.67 -13.87 -26.60
CA GLN A 199 10.05 -13.16 -27.82
C GLN A 199 10.30 -11.68 -27.53
N GLY A 200 10.97 -10.99 -28.46
CA GLY A 200 11.28 -9.56 -28.35
C GLY A 200 12.58 -9.29 -27.60
N VAL A 201 13.01 -8.03 -27.62
CA VAL A 201 14.27 -7.56 -27.06
C VAL A 201 13.95 -6.78 -25.78
N GLY A 202 13.89 -7.48 -24.66
CA GLY A 202 13.54 -6.92 -23.34
C GLY A 202 14.57 -7.25 -22.27
N CYS A 203 14.23 -6.96 -21.02
CA CYS A 203 15.08 -7.18 -19.86
C CYS A 203 14.36 -7.89 -18.72
N VAL A 204 15.08 -8.80 -18.03
CA VAL A 204 14.74 -9.31 -16.71
C VAL A 204 15.82 -8.85 -15.74
N SER A 205 15.49 -7.90 -14.86
CA SER A 205 16.37 -7.40 -13.81
C SER A 205 16.13 -8.19 -12.54
N VAL A 206 17.13 -8.98 -12.14
CA VAL A 206 17.07 -9.84 -10.96
C VAL A 206 17.73 -9.09 -9.80
N GLY A 207 16.93 -8.63 -8.86
CA GLY A 207 17.37 -7.84 -7.70
C GLY A 207 17.54 -8.69 -6.43
N ALA A 208 17.60 -8.00 -5.30
CA ALA A 208 17.92 -8.60 -4.00
C ALA A 208 17.04 -9.81 -3.67
N ASN A 209 17.67 -10.89 -3.17
CA ASN A 209 17.05 -12.14 -2.73
C ASN A 209 16.12 -12.78 -3.77
N SER A 210 16.33 -12.51 -5.06
CA SER A 210 15.47 -13.01 -6.12
C SER A 210 16.10 -14.18 -6.86
N VAL A 211 15.24 -15.09 -7.29
CA VAL A 211 15.59 -16.25 -8.11
C VAL A 211 14.82 -16.20 -9.41
N PHE A 212 15.52 -16.16 -10.53
CA PHE A 212 14.94 -16.31 -11.86
C PHE A 212 15.15 -17.73 -12.34
N ASN A 213 14.09 -18.56 -12.27
CA ASN A 213 14.10 -19.95 -12.71
C ASN A 213 13.81 -20.06 -14.21
N ILE A 214 14.74 -20.66 -14.95
CA ILE A 214 14.65 -20.83 -16.39
C ILE A 214 14.52 -22.32 -16.70
N HIS A 215 13.37 -22.74 -17.25
CA HIS A 215 13.09 -24.10 -17.65
C HIS A 215 13.11 -24.19 -19.18
N ASP A 216 13.94 -25.03 -19.75
CA ASP A 216 14.01 -25.46 -21.17
C ASP A 216 13.47 -24.47 -22.23
N ILE A 217 14.02 -23.26 -22.24
CA ILE A 217 13.49 -22.16 -23.05
C ILE A 217 14.60 -21.39 -23.76
N ASN A 218 14.22 -20.73 -24.86
CA ASN A 218 15.09 -19.86 -25.62
C ASN A 218 14.91 -18.39 -25.20
N LEU A 219 15.98 -17.75 -24.70
CA LEU A 219 16.04 -16.35 -24.26
C LEU A 219 17.04 -15.50 -25.06
N GLN A 220 17.39 -15.90 -26.26
CA GLN A 220 18.48 -15.26 -27.03
C GLN A 220 18.38 -13.73 -27.17
N GLN A 221 17.15 -13.19 -27.14
CA GLN A 221 16.92 -11.76 -27.33
C GLN A 221 16.63 -11.02 -26.01
N GLN A 222 16.51 -11.74 -24.89
CA GLN A 222 16.29 -11.11 -23.59
C GLN A 222 17.62 -10.84 -22.89
N SER A 223 17.80 -9.66 -22.32
CA SER A 223 18.91 -9.35 -21.42
C SER A 223 18.55 -9.74 -20.00
N ILE A 224 19.39 -10.50 -19.32
CA ILE A 224 19.28 -10.77 -17.89
C ILE A 224 20.29 -9.88 -17.18
N TYR A 225 19.83 -9.09 -16.21
CA TYR A 225 20.67 -8.21 -15.41
C TYR A 225 20.62 -8.59 -13.94
N LEU A 226 21.75 -9.01 -13.38
CA LEU A 226 21.93 -9.30 -11.96
C LEU A 226 22.27 -7.99 -11.24
N SER A 227 21.28 -7.35 -10.60
CA SER A 227 21.40 -6.01 -10.05
C SER A 227 21.83 -5.98 -8.58
N ASP A 228 21.94 -7.15 -7.92
CA ASP A 228 22.24 -7.25 -6.50
C ASP A 228 23.17 -8.46 -6.21
N PRO A 229 24.04 -8.40 -5.18
CA PRO A 229 24.89 -9.51 -4.78
C PRO A 229 24.16 -10.81 -4.44
N THR A 230 22.89 -10.75 -4.09
CA THR A 230 22.07 -11.92 -3.73
C THR A 230 21.18 -12.43 -4.87
N SER A 231 21.33 -11.84 -6.07
CA SER A 231 20.58 -12.26 -7.26
C SER A 231 21.00 -13.64 -7.75
N VAL A 232 20.05 -14.47 -8.13
CA VAL A 232 20.30 -15.83 -8.62
C VAL A 232 19.56 -16.07 -9.93
N VAL A 233 20.26 -16.64 -10.92
CA VAL A 233 19.65 -17.24 -12.10
C VAL A 233 19.76 -18.76 -11.97
N ALA A 234 18.63 -19.44 -11.86
CA ALA A 234 18.58 -20.89 -11.80
C ALA A 234 18.33 -21.47 -13.21
N VAL A 235 19.26 -22.28 -13.68
CA VAL A 235 19.31 -22.82 -15.04
C VAL A 235 19.02 -24.31 -15.01
N SER A 236 17.85 -24.72 -15.46
CA SER A 236 17.53 -26.16 -15.61
C SER A 236 17.89 -26.68 -17.00
N ASN A 237 17.60 -25.87 -18.01
CA ASN A 237 18.00 -26.12 -19.39
C ASN A 237 17.84 -24.79 -20.16
N GLY A 238 18.90 -24.10 -20.41
CA GLY A 238 18.86 -22.79 -21.09
C GLY A 238 20.13 -22.59 -21.93
N GLN A 239 19.99 -22.13 -23.15
CA GLN A 239 21.11 -21.81 -24.01
C GLN A 239 21.07 -20.34 -24.45
N ASN A 240 22.24 -19.74 -24.58
CA ASN A 240 22.43 -18.43 -25.19
C ASN A 240 21.66 -17.29 -24.50
N MET A 241 21.62 -17.24 -23.18
CA MET A 241 21.03 -16.14 -22.42
C MET A 241 22.11 -15.11 -22.04
N PRO A 242 22.12 -13.92 -22.62
CA PRO A 242 23.10 -12.89 -22.25
C PRO A 242 22.83 -12.38 -20.83
N VAL A 243 23.85 -12.50 -19.98
CA VAL A 243 23.77 -12.05 -18.58
C VAL A 243 24.78 -10.94 -18.34
N SER A 244 24.31 -9.85 -17.75
CA SER A 244 25.10 -8.71 -17.31
C SER A 244 25.00 -8.54 -15.80
N GLY A 245 25.96 -7.80 -15.19
CA GLY A 245 25.98 -7.57 -13.76
C GLY A 245 26.42 -8.79 -12.92
N PHE A 246 26.94 -9.84 -13.57
CA PHE A 246 27.44 -11.01 -12.88
C PHE A 246 28.67 -10.65 -12.05
N GLY A 247 28.60 -10.79 -10.72
CA GLY A 247 29.67 -10.44 -9.81
C GLY A 247 29.19 -10.08 -8.40
N ASN A 248 30.14 -9.72 -7.54
CA ASN A 248 29.86 -9.40 -6.12
C ASN A 248 29.18 -10.53 -5.33
N GLY A 249 29.25 -11.77 -5.80
CA GLY A 249 28.66 -12.93 -5.12
C GLY A 249 27.31 -13.38 -5.66
N ASN A 250 26.66 -12.65 -6.56
CA ASN A 250 25.50 -13.19 -7.31
C ASN A 250 25.92 -14.34 -8.22
N GLY A 251 24.96 -15.11 -8.71
CA GLY A 251 25.39 -16.30 -9.44
C GLY A 251 24.36 -17.10 -10.19
N PHE A 252 24.89 -18.19 -10.76
CA PHE A 252 24.14 -19.19 -11.49
C PHE A 252 23.95 -20.43 -10.62
N LEU A 253 22.71 -20.88 -10.51
CA LEU A 253 22.32 -22.10 -9.84
C LEU A 253 21.94 -23.17 -10.88
N PHE A 254 22.48 -24.36 -10.75
CA PHE A 254 22.08 -25.55 -11.52
C PHE A 254 21.32 -26.51 -10.59
N PRO A 255 20.00 -26.35 -10.43
CA PRO A 255 19.26 -27.02 -9.35
C PRO A 255 19.19 -28.55 -9.49
N LEU A 256 19.30 -29.07 -10.72
CA LEU A 256 19.19 -30.50 -11.00
C LEU A 256 20.53 -31.24 -10.95
N PHE A 257 21.64 -30.53 -11.15
CA PHE A 257 22.92 -31.19 -11.36
C PHE A 257 24.07 -30.38 -10.72
N PRO A 258 25.05 -31.06 -10.08
CA PRO A 258 26.25 -30.39 -9.62
C PRO A 258 27.13 -29.96 -10.82
N ILE A 259 27.82 -28.84 -10.66
CA ILE A 259 28.82 -28.35 -11.61
C ILE A 259 30.09 -29.17 -11.41
N LYS A 260 30.57 -29.82 -12.47
CA LYS A 260 31.80 -30.59 -12.46
C LYS A 260 33.02 -29.75 -12.80
N SER A 261 32.87 -28.90 -13.80
CA SER A 261 33.88 -27.95 -14.24
C SER A 261 33.27 -26.79 -15.01
N PHE A 262 34.06 -25.72 -15.14
CA PHE A 262 33.71 -24.59 -16.01
C PHE A 262 34.93 -24.15 -16.81
N ASN A 263 34.68 -23.48 -17.92
CA ASN A 263 35.70 -22.82 -18.71
C ASN A 263 35.18 -21.43 -19.14
N TYR A 264 35.99 -20.40 -18.93
CA TYR A 264 35.67 -19.04 -19.37
C TYR A 264 36.57 -18.68 -20.55
N ASP A 265 35.97 -18.41 -21.68
CA ASP A 265 36.65 -17.88 -22.83
C ASP A 265 36.70 -16.34 -22.79
N TYR A 266 37.82 -15.77 -22.50
CA TYR A 266 38.05 -14.33 -22.37
C TYR A 266 37.88 -13.58 -23.70
N LEU A 267 38.02 -14.25 -24.85
CA LEU A 267 37.85 -13.62 -26.17
C LEU A 267 36.39 -13.45 -26.54
N THR A 268 35.56 -14.40 -26.20
CA THR A 268 34.12 -14.37 -26.49
C THR A 268 33.29 -13.87 -25.31
N GLY A 269 33.78 -13.97 -24.08
CA GLY A 269 33.05 -13.65 -22.85
C GLY A 269 32.03 -14.70 -22.48
N ILE A 270 32.25 -15.96 -22.90
CA ILE A 270 31.33 -17.07 -22.67
C ILE A 270 31.89 -17.97 -21.57
N VAL A 271 31.06 -18.32 -20.58
CA VAL A 271 31.34 -19.42 -19.64
C VAL A 271 30.64 -20.66 -20.14
N THR A 272 31.40 -21.75 -20.24
CA THR A 272 30.91 -23.09 -20.54
C THR A 272 30.97 -23.94 -19.29
N PHE A 273 29.85 -24.49 -18.87
CA PHE A 273 29.72 -25.37 -17.70
C PHE A 273 29.60 -26.84 -18.18
N THR A 274 30.27 -27.73 -17.48
CA THR A 274 30.03 -29.16 -17.54
C THR A 274 29.32 -29.55 -16.25
N VAL A 275 28.10 -30.10 -16.37
CA VAL A 275 27.26 -30.41 -15.20
C VAL A 275 26.84 -31.89 -15.19
N GLY A 276 26.37 -32.35 -14.03
CA GLY A 276 25.93 -33.72 -13.78
C GLY A 276 27.06 -34.63 -13.30
N TYR A 277 26.67 -35.71 -12.65
CA TYR A 277 27.63 -36.65 -12.05
C TYR A 277 28.64 -37.25 -13.04
N LEU A 278 28.21 -37.47 -14.27
CA LEU A 278 29.06 -37.98 -15.33
C LEU A 278 29.66 -36.91 -16.26
N GLY A 279 29.24 -35.61 -16.06
CA GLY A 279 29.70 -34.53 -16.93
C GLY A 279 29.18 -34.62 -18.36
N LEU A 280 27.97 -35.15 -18.57
CA LEU A 280 27.40 -35.37 -19.90
C LEU A 280 26.61 -34.17 -20.46
N GLN A 281 26.32 -33.20 -19.61
CA GLN A 281 25.58 -32.00 -20.05
C GLN A 281 26.51 -30.79 -20.05
N SER A 282 26.31 -29.92 -21.03
CA SER A 282 27.08 -28.68 -21.17
C SER A 282 26.11 -27.50 -21.36
N PHE A 283 26.35 -26.42 -20.64
CA PHE A 283 25.63 -25.15 -20.73
C PHE A 283 26.60 -24.04 -21.08
N THR A 284 26.18 -23.11 -21.92
CA THR A 284 26.95 -21.91 -22.27
C THR A 284 26.18 -20.66 -21.89
N ILE A 285 26.84 -19.76 -21.14
CA ILE A 285 26.26 -18.50 -20.70
C ILE A 285 27.18 -17.35 -21.11
N PRO A 286 26.75 -16.47 -22.03
CA PRO A 286 27.47 -15.24 -22.35
C PRO A 286 27.36 -14.25 -21.18
N ILE A 287 28.46 -14.05 -20.46
CA ILE A 287 28.56 -13.07 -19.36
C ILE A 287 29.30 -11.80 -19.76
N GLY A 288 29.87 -11.76 -20.96
CA GLY A 288 30.70 -10.68 -21.45
C GLY A 288 32.17 -10.81 -21.08
N LYS A 289 32.99 -9.86 -21.52
CA LYS A 289 34.45 -9.86 -21.35
C LYS A 289 34.87 -9.11 -20.10
N GLY A 290 36.16 -9.27 -19.71
CA GLY A 290 36.77 -8.51 -18.65
C GLY A 290 36.81 -9.21 -17.27
N TYR A 291 36.37 -10.44 -17.17
CA TYR A 291 36.43 -11.22 -15.95
C TYR A 291 37.84 -11.80 -15.67
N ASN A 292 38.24 -11.76 -14.42
CA ASN A 292 39.45 -12.45 -13.96
C ASN A 292 39.11 -13.89 -13.56
N GLN A 293 39.65 -14.86 -14.27
CA GLN A 293 39.36 -16.29 -14.07
C GLN A 293 39.62 -16.78 -12.64
N THR A 294 40.55 -16.17 -11.93
CA THR A 294 40.92 -16.59 -10.56
C THR A 294 39.83 -16.22 -9.51
N LEU A 295 38.87 -15.38 -9.86
CA LEU A 295 37.79 -14.92 -8.97
C LEU A 295 36.49 -15.71 -9.16
N PHE A 296 36.46 -16.65 -10.11
CA PHE A 296 35.32 -17.55 -10.23
C PHE A 296 35.38 -18.67 -9.21
N GLU A 297 34.24 -19.05 -8.67
CA GLU A 297 34.11 -20.11 -7.68
C GLU A 297 32.88 -20.97 -7.88
N ILE A 298 33.03 -22.28 -7.75
CA ILE A 298 31.92 -23.21 -7.50
C ILE A 298 31.75 -23.32 -6.01
N VAL A 299 30.63 -22.84 -5.47
CA VAL A 299 30.34 -22.88 -4.05
C VAL A 299 30.02 -24.30 -3.60
N PRO A 300 30.75 -24.89 -2.66
CA PRO A 300 30.55 -26.29 -2.29
C PRO A 300 29.19 -26.59 -1.68
N ASP A 301 28.74 -25.70 -0.80
CA ASP A 301 27.45 -25.78 -0.10
C ASP A 301 26.77 -24.43 -0.09
N ASN A 302 25.54 -24.35 -0.54
CA ASN A 302 24.77 -23.11 -0.53
C ASN A 302 23.30 -23.36 -0.20
N TYR A 303 22.67 -22.37 0.43
CA TYR A 303 21.23 -22.35 0.72
C TYR A 303 20.57 -21.20 -0.03
N ILE A 304 19.63 -21.52 -0.91
CA ILE A 304 18.88 -20.53 -1.68
C ILE A 304 17.41 -20.79 -1.43
N GLN A 305 16.71 -19.79 -0.89
CA GLN A 305 15.29 -19.87 -0.52
C GLN A 305 14.96 -21.13 0.31
N GLY A 306 15.81 -21.48 1.28
CA GLY A 306 15.65 -22.63 2.17
C GLY A 306 16.04 -24.00 1.59
N ASN A 307 16.37 -24.08 0.29
CA ASN A 307 16.82 -25.31 -0.34
C ASN A 307 18.35 -25.41 -0.28
N HIS A 308 18.86 -26.60 0.03
CA HIS A 308 20.29 -26.89 0.08
C HIS A 308 20.80 -27.38 -1.28
N TYR A 309 21.87 -26.76 -1.77
CA TYR A 309 22.49 -27.08 -3.06
C TYR A 309 23.97 -27.36 -2.86
N LYS A 310 24.44 -28.51 -3.38
CA LYS A 310 25.82 -28.97 -3.24
C LYS A 310 26.55 -28.89 -4.57
N ASN A 311 27.67 -28.12 -4.63
CA ASN A 311 28.46 -27.91 -5.85
C ASN A 311 27.63 -27.46 -7.06
N SER A 312 26.52 -26.77 -6.85
CA SER A 312 25.56 -26.39 -7.89
C SER A 312 25.44 -24.89 -8.11
N PHE A 313 26.17 -24.10 -7.31
CA PHE A 313 26.12 -22.65 -7.39
C PHE A 313 27.48 -22.08 -7.83
N PHE A 314 27.46 -21.20 -8.83
CA PHE A 314 28.64 -20.59 -9.42
C PHE A 314 28.59 -19.08 -9.28
N ILE A 315 29.64 -18.48 -8.75
CA ILE A 315 29.76 -17.06 -8.47
C ILE A 315 31.02 -16.45 -9.06
N TYR A 316 31.02 -15.12 -9.18
CA TYR A 316 32.20 -14.32 -9.37
C TYR A 316 32.37 -13.36 -8.18
N LYS A 317 33.54 -13.43 -7.49
CA LYS A 317 33.82 -12.65 -6.29
C LYS A 317 34.19 -11.20 -6.56
N GLY A 318 34.60 -10.89 -7.79
CA GLY A 318 34.94 -9.53 -8.20
C GLY A 318 33.71 -8.69 -8.57
N SER A 319 33.91 -7.40 -8.72
CA SER A 319 32.84 -6.51 -9.26
C SER A 319 32.54 -6.83 -10.73
N PRO A 320 31.29 -6.72 -11.15
CA PRO A 320 30.90 -6.91 -12.54
C PRO A 320 31.68 -5.95 -13.45
N PRO A 321 32.31 -6.45 -14.53
CA PRO A 321 33.03 -5.57 -15.48
C PRO A 321 32.07 -4.84 -16.42
N GLN A 322 30.80 -5.28 -16.54
CA GLN A 322 29.79 -4.64 -17.39
C GLN A 322 28.81 -3.84 -16.55
N ALA A 323 28.45 -2.66 -17.07
CA ALA A 323 27.35 -1.86 -16.54
C ALA A 323 25.98 -2.48 -16.85
N GLN A 324 24.95 -1.94 -16.24
CA GLN A 324 23.56 -2.25 -16.57
C GLN A 324 23.30 -2.01 -18.07
N PRO A 325 22.74 -2.98 -18.81
CA PRO A 325 22.37 -2.79 -20.21
C PRO A 325 21.35 -1.65 -20.36
N SER A 326 21.52 -0.82 -21.38
CA SER A 326 20.62 0.32 -21.63
C SER A 326 19.17 -0.10 -21.90
N ILE A 327 18.94 -1.34 -22.33
CA ILE A 327 17.61 -1.90 -22.51
C ILE A 327 16.91 -2.21 -21.18
N CYS A 328 17.63 -2.40 -20.09
CA CYS A 328 17.11 -2.60 -18.76
C CYS A 328 16.74 -1.26 -18.13
N GLN A 329 15.47 -0.92 -18.17
CA GLN A 329 14.99 0.28 -17.50
C GLN A 329 15.19 0.16 -15.98
N PRO A 330 15.43 1.28 -15.27
CA PRO A 330 15.54 1.26 -13.81
C PRO A 330 14.28 0.70 -13.15
N CYS A 331 14.47 -0.18 -12.19
CA CYS A 331 13.38 -0.71 -11.35
C CYS A 331 12.99 0.33 -10.30
N VAL A 332 12.13 1.27 -10.68
CA VAL A 332 11.65 2.34 -9.81
C VAL A 332 10.41 1.87 -9.06
N GLU A 333 10.41 2.06 -7.75
CA GLU A 333 9.22 1.79 -6.95
C GLU A 333 8.11 2.78 -7.33
N ILE A 334 6.94 2.23 -7.60
CA ILE A 334 5.74 3.03 -7.78
C ILE A 334 5.28 3.46 -6.38
N PRO A 335 4.97 4.75 -6.14
CA PRO A 335 4.38 5.17 -4.89
C PRO A 335 3.13 4.35 -4.62
N LEU A 336 3.08 3.77 -3.43
CA LEU A 336 1.91 3.07 -2.97
C LEU A 336 0.76 4.06 -2.82
N TYR A 337 -0.46 3.57 -2.99
CA TYR A 337 -1.63 4.37 -2.74
C TYR A 337 -1.56 4.91 -1.30
N THR A 338 -1.42 6.21 -1.17
CA THR A 338 -1.66 6.89 0.08
C THR A 338 -3.14 7.24 0.11
N PHE A 339 -3.86 6.83 1.15
CA PHE A 339 -5.24 7.26 1.34
C PHE A 339 -5.34 8.76 1.08
N LYS A 340 -6.11 9.14 0.07
CA LYS A 340 -6.52 10.54 -0.02
C LYS A 340 -7.43 10.76 1.19
N VAL A 341 -6.86 11.40 2.19
CA VAL A 341 -7.64 11.85 3.35
C VAL A 341 -8.78 12.69 2.79
N PRO A 342 -10.04 12.42 3.14
CA PRO A 342 -11.17 13.24 2.68
C PRO A 342 -10.90 14.71 2.97
N ASP A 343 -11.39 15.57 2.09
CA ASP A 343 -11.27 17.01 2.32
C ASP A 343 -12.06 17.37 3.59
N ALA A 344 -11.53 18.29 4.40
CA ALA A 344 -12.23 18.78 5.57
C ALA A 344 -13.55 19.44 5.14
N TYR A 345 -14.59 19.26 5.94
CA TYR A 345 -15.87 19.91 5.70
C TYR A 345 -16.39 20.62 6.95
N GLU A 346 -17.18 21.66 6.74
CA GLU A 346 -17.85 22.38 7.81
C GLU A 346 -19.23 21.81 8.08
N THR A 347 -19.58 21.70 9.34
CA THR A 347 -20.89 21.30 9.82
C THR A 347 -21.30 22.13 11.03
N THR A 348 -22.47 21.85 11.58
CA THR A 348 -22.94 22.53 12.79
C THR A 348 -23.09 21.48 13.90
N ASN A 349 -22.53 21.76 15.08
CA ASN A 349 -22.66 20.88 16.22
C ASN A 349 -24.05 20.98 16.88
N GLU A 350 -24.31 20.17 17.90
CA GLU A 350 -25.58 20.13 18.62
C GLU A 350 -25.95 21.47 19.29
N LEU A 351 -24.97 22.34 19.52
CA LEU A 351 -25.17 23.67 20.09
C LEU A 351 -25.41 24.77 19.04
N GLY A 352 -25.47 24.38 17.74
CA GLY A 352 -25.67 25.32 16.65
C GLY A 352 -24.42 26.09 16.20
N PHE A 353 -23.22 25.69 16.65
CA PHE A 353 -21.98 26.33 16.25
C PHE A 353 -21.30 25.61 15.09
N SER A 354 -20.66 26.41 14.22
CA SER A 354 -19.87 25.86 13.11
C SER A 354 -18.67 25.08 13.66
N GLU A 355 -18.50 23.87 13.17
CA GLU A 355 -17.33 23.03 13.41
C GLU A 355 -16.75 22.53 12.10
N THR A 356 -15.43 22.40 12.05
CA THR A 356 -14.71 21.85 10.91
C THR A 356 -14.26 20.44 11.27
N ILE A 357 -14.74 19.46 10.53
CA ILE A 357 -14.29 18.08 10.64
C ILE A 357 -13.15 17.89 9.64
N SER A 358 -11.96 17.64 10.15
CA SER A 358 -10.77 17.33 9.35
C SER A 358 -10.39 15.89 9.52
N PHE A 359 -9.87 15.30 8.45
CA PHE A 359 -9.41 13.93 8.42
C PHE A 359 -7.89 13.89 8.36
N TYR A 360 -7.28 12.88 8.94
CA TYR A 360 -5.84 12.65 8.87
C TYR A 360 -5.53 11.17 8.78
N SER A 361 -4.45 10.85 8.08
CA SER A 361 -3.96 9.48 8.01
C SER A 361 -3.19 9.14 9.28
N THR A 362 -3.50 8.00 9.87
CA THR A 362 -2.82 7.46 11.04
C THR A 362 -2.70 5.94 10.93
N TYR A 363 -2.10 5.30 11.93
CA TYR A 363 -1.97 3.84 12.00
C TYR A 363 -2.53 3.35 13.33
N ASN A 364 -3.20 2.20 13.31
CA ASN A 364 -3.63 1.53 14.55
C ASN A 364 -2.45 0.81 15.24
N SER A 365 -2.72 0.15 16.37
CA SER A 365 -1.74 -0.66 17.12
C SER A 365 -1.08 -1.77 16.29
N ASP A 366 -1.75 -2.23 15.23
CA ASP A 366 -1.28 -3.28 14.33
C ASP A 366 -0.57 -2.74 13.08
N ASN A 367 -0.22 -1.44 13.06
CA ASN A 367 0.33 -0.71 11.93
C ASN A 367 -0.57 -0.70 10.68
N LEU A 368 -1.87 -0.87 10.85
CA LEU A 368 -2.84 -0.73 9.77
C LEU A 368 -3.20 0.74 9.57
N PRO A 369 -3.22 1.25 8.34
CA PRO A 369 -3.59 2.62 8.08
C PRO A 369 -5.07 2.85 8.42
N LEU A 370 -5.32 3.93 9.16
CA LEU A 370 -6.64 4.39 9.52
C LEU A 370 -6.83 5.85 9.09
N ILE A 371 -8.06 6.23 8.82
CA ILE A 371 -8.44 7.64 8.72
C ILE A 371 -8.92 8.04 10.10
N GLY A 372 -8.12 8.87 10.76
CA GLY A 372 -8.53 9.56 11.97
C GLY A 372 -9.36 10.78 11.61
N THR A 373 -10.28 11.16 12.48
CA THR A 373 -11.02 12.41 12.40
C THR A 373 -10.62 13.31 13.55
N THR A 374 -10.46 14.59 13.28
CA THR A 374 -10.32 15.60 14.30
C THR A 374 -11.35 16.69 14.03
N THR A 375 -12.02 17.13 15.09
CA THR A 375 -13.04 18.16 15.01
C THR A 375 -12.45 19.45 15.55
N PHE A 376 -12.38 20.47 14.71
CA PHE A 376 -12.01 21.80 15.10
C PHE A 376 -13.29 22.61 15.30
N TYR A 377 -13.53 22.97 16.52
CA TYR A 377 -14.67 23.75 16.92
C TYR A 377 -14.17 25.11 17.38
N THR A 378 -14.67 26.16 16.78
CA THR A 378 -14.38 27.54 17.19
C THR A 378 -15.65 28.14 17.81
N PRO A 379 -15.91 27.88 19.12
CA PRO A 379 -17.02 28.53 19.76
C PRO A 379 -16.78 30.05 19.78
N PRO A 380 -17.83 30.85 19.81
CA PRO A 380 -17.69 32.27 20.06
C PRO A 380 -16.86 32.47 21.35
N PRO A 381 -16.15 33.60 21.50
CA PRO A 381 -15.27 33.84 22.64
C PRO A 381 -15.98 33.67 24.00
N VAL A 382 -17.26 33.92 24.03
CA VAL A 382 -18.14 33.70 25.19
C VAL A 382 -19.49 33.22 24.66
N TYR A 383 -19.98 32.13 25.21
CA TYR A 383 -21.34 31.67 24.93
C TYR A 383 -22.01 31.11 26.17
N THR A 384 -23.33 31.08 26.16
CA THR A 384 -24.14 30.68 27.30
C THR A 384 -24.89 29.39 26.96
N VAL A 385 -24.77 28.39 27.82
CA VAL A 385 -25.54 27.16 27.74
C VAL A 385 -26.50 27.13 28.91
N THR A 386 -27.80 27.06 28.64
CA THR A 386 -28.81 26.93 29.68
C THR A 386 -29.27 25.48 29.74
N ARG A 387 -29.04 24.84 30.88
CA ARG A 387 -29.56 23.49 31.14
C ARG A 387 -30.73 23.62 32.12
N SER A 388 -31.83 23.02 31.79
CA SER A 388 -33.02 22.96 32.64
C SER A 388 -33.39 21.52 32.89
N ASP A 389 -33.44 21.12 34.15
CA ASP A 389 -34.12 19.90 34.57
C ASP A 389 -35.49 20.28 35.18
N ASN A 390 -36.29 19.28 35.59
CA ASN A 390 -37.63 19.52 36.12
C ASN A 390 -37.66 20.33 37.42
N THR A 391 -36.51 20.68 38.01
CA THR A 391 -36.40 21.33 39.33
C THR A 391 -35.50 22.55 39.35
N THR A 392 -34.50 22.62 38.46
CA THR A 392 -33.48 23.69 38.45
C THR A 392 -33.15 24.14 37.04
N THR A 393 -32.90 25.45 36.87
CA THR A 393 -32.34 25.99 35.64
C THR A 393 -30.93 26.51 35.95
N GLU A 394 -29.93 25.93 35.31
CA GLU A 394 -28.54 26.36 35.44
C GLU A 394 -28.10 27.02 34.15
N THR A 395 -27.40 28.15 34.28
CA THR A 395 -26.80 28.86 33.15
C THR A 395 -25.28 28.74 33.24
N GLU A 396 -24.69 28.08 32.25
CA GLU A 396 -23.24 27.96 32.11
C GLU A 396 -22.76 29.05 31.14
N ILE A 397 -21.84 29.89 31.59
CA ILE A 397 -21.14 30.86 30.74
C ILE A 397 -19.77 30.24 30.43
N VAL A 398 -19.56 29.85 29.17
CA VAL A 398 -18.31 29.29 28.74
C VAL A 398 -17.49 30.33 28.01
N SER A 399 -16.30 30.61 28.50
CA SER A 399 -15.37 31.56 27.91
C SER A 399 -14.14 30.84 27.36
N ARG A 400 -13.75 31.16 26.11
CA ARG A 400 -12.55 30.63 25.47
C ARG A 400 -11.36 31.57 25.76
N VAL A 401 -10.28 31.02 26.27
CA VAL A 401 -9.00 31.69 26.43
C VAL A 401 -7.96 31.00 25.59
N VAL A 402 -7.25 31.73 24.73
CA VAL A 402 -6.11 31.23 23.98
C VAL A 402 -4.83 31.68 24.67
N ALA A 403 -3.99 30.73 25.05
CA ALA A 403 -2.65 30.96 25.56
C ALA A 403 -1.60 30.26 24.68
N VAL A 404 -0.34 30.43 25.03
CA VAL A 404 0.78 29.79 24.33
C VAL A 404 1.45 28.85 25.32
N ASP A 405 1.68 27.61 24.90
CA ASP A 405 2.41 26.61 25.72
C ASP A 405 3.90 26.94 25.82
N VAL A 406 4.63 26.14 26.59
CA VAL A 406 6.07 26.31 26.81
C VAL A 406 6.92 26.20 25.54
N ASN A 407 6.36 25.62 24.46
CA ASN A 407 7.00 25.45 23.17
C ASN A 407 6.59 26.54 22.16
N GLY A 408 5.79 27.52 22.58
CA GLY A 408 5.28 28.56 21.71
C GLY A 408 4.05 28.16 20.87
N SER A 409 3.46 27.01 21.15
CA SER A 409 2.27 26.52 20.42
C SER A 409 0.99 27.10 21.06
N PRO A 410 -0.02 27.52 20.26
CA PRO A 410 -1.27 28.00 20.79
C PRO A 410 -2.06 26.87 21.47
N VAL A 411 -2.48 27.09 22.69
CA VAL A 411 -3.32 26.19 23.48
C VAL A 411 -4.62 26.91 23.83
N THR A 412 -5.74 26.25 23.69
CA THR A 412 -7.06 26.81 23.98
C THR A 412 -7.57 26.24 25.29
N TYR A 413 -7.94 27.16 26.18
CA TYR A 413 -8.58 26.86 27.47
C TYR A 413 -10.05 27.28 27.43
N TYR A 414 -10.91 26.52 28.11
CA TYR A 414 -12.30 26.88 28.33
C TYR A 414 -12.52 27.09 29.83
N THR A 415 -13.05 28.22 30.18
CA THR A 415 -13.44 28.53 31.54
C THR A 415 -14.96 28.54 31.62
N THR A 416 -15.54 27.72 32.50
CA THR A 416 -16.99 27.61 32.66
C THR A 416 -17.39 28.23 34.00
N ILE A 417 -18.29 29.19 33.97
CA ILE A 417 -18.92 29.79 35.18
C ILE A 417 -20.35 29.29 35.20
N ILE A 418 -20.72 28.58 36.28
CA ILE A 418 -22.10 28.11 36.49
C ILE A 418 -22.84 29.09 37.33
N VAL A 419 -23.91 29.68 36.81
CA VAL A 419 -24.78 30.61 37.51
C VAL A 419 -26.06 29.90 37.93
N ARG A 420 -26.27 29.73 39.24
CA ARG A 420 -27.49 29.15 39.85
C ARG A 420 -28.40 30.22 40.40
N PRO A 421 -29.66 30.33 40.04
CA PRO A 421 -30.53 31.44 40.36
C PRO A 421 -31.01 31.55 41.83
N THR A 422 -30.84 30.55 42.72
CA THR A 422 -31.60 30.48 43.96
C THR A 422 -30.89 30.01 45.24
N GLN A 423 -29.55 30.02 45.33
CA GLN A 423 -28.87 29.83 46.63
C GLN A 423 -27.68 30.78 46.81
N PRO A 424 -27.29 31.14 48.05
CA PRO A 424 -26.06 31.93 48.28
C PRO A 424 -24.88 31.16 47.68
N SER A 425 -24.28 31.77 46.75
CA SER A 425 -23.62 31.22 45.60
C SER A 425 -22.26 30.61 45.94
N VAL A 426 -22.16 29.32 45.67
CA VAL A 426 -20.89 28.68 45.41
C VAL A 426 -20.63 28.78 43.90
N VAL A 427 -19.64 29.57 43.49
CA VAL A 427 -19.21 29.64 42.10
C VAL A 427 -18.14 28.57 41.90
N THR A 428 -18.44 27.59 41.10
CA THR A 428 -17.46 26.57 40.71
C THR A 428 -16.92 26.92 39.34
N THR A 429 -15.65 27.24 39.25
CA THR A 429 -14.96 27.49 37.98
C THR A 429 -14.15 26.27 37.62
N THR A 430 -14.48 25.66 36.51
CA THR A 430 -13.74 24.51 35.98
C THR A 430 -12.96 24.96 34.74
N ILE A 431 -11.66 24.78 34.78
CA ILE A 431 -10.76 25.06 33.64
C ILE A 431 -10.27 23.71 33.11
N THR A 432 -10.67 23.38 31.92
CA THR A 432 -10.15 22.16 31.22
C THR A 432 -9.16 22.61 30.17
N THR A 433 -7.96 22.08 30.23
CA THR A 433 -6.88 22.31 29.28
C THR A 433 -6.66 21.07 28.48
N THR A 434 -6.76 21.17 27.16
CA THR A 434 -6.40 20.09 26.25
C THR A 434 -5.04 20.40 25.62
N PHE A 435 -4.05 19.53 25.84
CA PHE A 435 -2.72 19.68 25.28
C PHE A 435 -2.70 19.23 23.83
N SER A 436 -1.69 19.64 23.07
CA SER A 436 -1.51 19.25 21.66
C SER A 436 -1.32 17.75 21.45
N ASP A 437 -1.02 16.98 22.51
CA ASP A 437 -0.92 15.53 22.51
C ASP A 437 -2.24 14.81 22.89
N GLY A 438 -3.34 15.56 23.01
CA GLY A 438 -4.68 15.03 23.32
C GLY A 438 -4.92 14.74 24.79
N ARG A 439 -3.96 15.02 25.69
CA ARG A 439 -4.21 14.91 27.14
C ARG A 439 -5.02 16.08 27.64
N GLU A 440 -5.92 15.81 28.57
CA GLU A 440 -6.73 16.82 29.21
C GLU A 440 -6.31 16.98 30.70
N SER A 441 -6.23 18.19 31.16
CA SER A 441 -6.08 18.53 32.57
C SER A 441 -7.21 19.46 33.01
N THR A 442 -7.87 19.10 34.08
CA THR A 442 -9.01 19.86 34.59
C THR A 442 -8.70 20.39 35.97
N ILE A 443 -8.80 21.71 36.14
CA ILE A 443 -8.69 22.39 37.43
C ILE A 443 -10.07 22.92 37.78
N THR A 444 -10.58 22.54 38.95
CA THR A 444 -11.87 23.02 39.46
C THR A 444 -11.62 23.89 40.70
N THR A 445 -11.93 25.16 40.62
CA THR A 445 -11.84 26.11 41.74
C THR A 445 -13.25 26.40 42.21
N VAL A 446 -13.48 26.24 43.51
CA VAL A 446 -14.77 26.54 44.18
C VAL A 446 -14.62 27.79 45.04
N GLU A 447 -15.32 28.84 44.70
CA GLU A 447 -15.37 30.08 45.49
C GLU A 447 -16.74 30.24 46.16
N THR A 448 -16.75 30.49 47.45
CA THR A 448 -17.97 30.84 48.18
C THR A 448 -18.08 32.35 48.28
N ALA A 449 -18.98 32.95 47.49
CA ALA A 449 -19.18 34.42 47.54
C ALA A 449 -20.27 34.78 48.55
N ASN A 450 -19.89 35.52 49.57
CA ASN A 450 -20.85 36.25 50.37
C ASN A 450 -21.31 37.52 49.62
N ASN A 451 -22.59 37.59 49.34
CA ASN A 451 -23.39 38.67 48.74
C ASN A 451 -22.71 40.03 48.60
N THR A 452 -21.94 40.26 47.53
CA THR A 452 -21.83 41.61 46.93
C THR A 452 -21.32 41.41 45.52
N MET A 453 -22.10 41.79 44.51
CA MET A 453 -21.67 41.82 43.12
C MET A 453 -20.45 42.74 43.00
N SER A 454 -19.27 42.17 42.85
CA SER A 454 -18.12 42.86 42.29
C SER A 454 -17.70 42.18 41.01
N ASN A 455 -17.55 42.97 39.94
CA ASN A 455 -17.10 42.53 38.64
C ASN A 455 -15.89 41.59 38.74
N PRO A 456 -15.83 40.48 37.96
CA PRO A 456 -14.67 39.63 37.95
C PRO A 456 -13.48 40.39 37.37
N THR A 457 -12.49 40.63 38.20
CA THR A 457 -11.19 41.17 37.78
C THR A 457 -10.43 40.08 36.99
N SER A 458 -9.96 40.43 35.82
CA SER A 458 -9.18 39.56 34.92
C SER A 458 -7.99 38.92 35.63
N ILE A 459 -7.94 37.60 35.68
CA ILE A 459 -6.78 36.83 36.15
C ILE A 459 -5.73 36.83 35.02
N SER A 460 -4.65 37.59 35.24
CA SER A 460 -3.45 37.55 34.43
C SER A 460 -2.56 36.39 34.93
N SER A 461 -2.55 35.26 34.26
CA SER A 461 -1.57 34.22 34.53
C SER A 461 -0.35 34.40 33.60
N GLN A 462 0.78 34.81 34.18
CA GLN A 462 2.07 34.80 33.53
C GLN A 462 2.67 33.36 33.60
N PRO A 463 3.15 32.77 32.52
CA PRO A 463 3.74 31.43 32.58
C PRO A 463 5.13 31.51 33.22
N SER A 464 5.31 30.91 34.36
CA SER A 464 6.62 30.60 34.90
C SER A 464 7.02 29.20 34.45
N ASN A 465 8.29 29.03 34.05
CA ASN A 465 8.96 27.82 33.58
C ASN A 465 8.46 26.56 34.29
N MET A 466 7.73 25.70 33.58
CA MET A 466 7.28 24.44 34.13
C MET A 466 8.12 23.28 33.58
N ASN A 467 8.76 22.62 34.53
CA ASN A 467 9.29 21.25 34.33
C ASN A 467 8.10 20.29 34.30
N SER A 468 8.12 19.35 33.43
CA SER A 468 7.00 18.51 32.95
C SER A 468 6.26 17.63 33.96
N ASN A 469 6.41 17.85 35.28
CA ASN A 469 5.80 16.96 36.27
C ASN A 469 5.03 17.64 37.41
N ASN A 470 4.94 18.99 37.47
CA ASN A 470 4.13 19.63 38.50
C ASN A 470 3.53 20.95 38.00
N MET A 471 2.22 20.96 37.77
CA MET A 471 1.47 22.21 37.69
C MET A 471 1.16 22.71 39.13
N THR A 472 1.93 23.63 39.61
CA THR A 472 1.56 24.41 40.78
C THR A 472 0.96 25.72 40.28
N SER A 473 -0.32 25.95 40.53
CA SER A 473 -0.90 27.29 40.38
C SER A 473 -0.49 28.14 41.56
N SER A 474 0.26 29.22 41.34
CA SER A 474 0.43 30.25 42.39
C SER A 474 -0.88 31.02 42.54
N ALA A 475 -1.61 30.72 43.59
CA ALA A 475 -2.75 31.54 44.00
C ALA A 475 -2.24 32.89 44.57
N ILE A 476 -2.83 33.98 44.12
CA ILE A 476 -2.69 35.29 44.78
C ILE A 476 -3.58 35.20 46.01
N ASP A 477 -2.96 35.29 47.18
CA ASP A 477 -3.64 35.31 48.48
C ASP A 477 -4.41 36.65 48.63
N ASP A 478 -5.73 36.58 48.48
CA ASP A 478 -6.64 37.70 48.71
C ASP A 478 -7.40 37.58 50.06
N GLY A 479 -6.96 36.67 50.91
CA GLY A 479 -7.50 36.53 52.28
C GLY A 479 -8.85 35.81 52.33
N LYS A 480 -9.25 35.06 51.31
CA LYS A 480 -10.46 34.21 51.29
C LYS A 480 -10.09 32.76 51.30
N ASP A 481 -10.84 31.96 52.06
CA ASP A 481 -10.70 30.49 52.05
C ASP A 481 -11.00 29.93 50.65
N ARG A 482 -9.97 29.48 49.97
CA ARG A 482 -10.05 28.85 48.66
C ARG A 482 -9.59 27.41 48.75
N THR A 483 -10.43 26.51 48.29
CA THR A 483 -10.05 25.08 48.14
C THR A 483 -9.80 24.79 46.68
N THR A 484 -8.58 24.45 46.33
CA THR A 484 -8.20 24.08 44.98
C THR A 484 -8.03 22.55 44.90
N VAL A 485 -8.77 21.91 44.04
CA VAL A 485 -8.64 20.46 43.77
C VAL A 485 -7.98 20.29 42.41
N VAL A 486 -6.80 19.68 42.41
CA VAL A 486 -6.04 19.35 41.19
C VAL A 486 -6.06 17.87 40.98
N THR A 487 -6.57 17.43 39.84
CA THR A 487 -6.50 16.01 39.40
C THR A 487 -5.36 15.87 38.40
N ASN A 488 -4.35 15.09 38.75
CA ASN A 488 -3.21 14.81 37.88
C ASN A 488 -3.57 13.84 36.76
N ALA A 489 -2.75 13.77 35.71
CA ALA A 489 -2.95 12.88 34.56
C ALA A 489 -2.93 11.38 34.93
N ASP A 490 -2.45 11.02 36.13
CA ASP A 490 -2.48 9.65 36.69
C ASP A 490 -3.76 9.35 37.51
N GLY A 491 -4.69 10.30 37.57
CA GLY A 491 -5.94 10.18 38.33
C GLY A 491 -5.81 10.50 39.82
N SER A 492 -4.64 10.91 40.30
CA SER A 492 -4.49 11.35 41.70
C SER A 492 -5.06 12.76 41.89
N VAL A 493 -5.75 12.98 43.03
CA VAL A 493 -6.40 14.25 43.40
C VAL A 493 -5.64 14.89 44.55
N GLN A 494 -5.19 16.13 44.39
CA GLN A 494 -4.63 16.95 45.45
C GLN A 494 -5.58 18.08 45.77
N THR A 495 -5.81 18.31 47.07
CA THR A 495 -6.65 19.40 47.56
C THR A 495 -5.78 20.33 48.40
N GLU A 496 -5.63 21.56 47.97
CA GLU A 496 -4.99 22.64 48.77
C GLU A 496 -6.07 23.61 49.26
N VAL A 497 -5.98 23.96 50.57
CA VAL A 497 -6.91 24.86 51.26
C VAL A 497 -6.26 26.23 51.44
#